data_a939c43283bf775d33ba79fc854e5944
#
_entry.id   a939c43283bf775d33ba79fc854e5944
#
_cell.length_a   1.000
_cell.length_b   1.000
_cell.length_c   1.000
_cell.angle_alpha   90.00
_cell.angle_beta   90.00
_cell.angle_gamma   90.00
#
_symmetry.space_group_name_H-M   'P 1'
#
loop_
_entity.id
_entity.type
_entity.pdbx_description
1 polymer ?
#
loop_
_entity_poly.entity_id
_entity_poly.type
_entity_poly.pdbx_seq_one_letter_code
_entity_poly.pdbx_strand_id
1 'polypeptide(L)'
;MKAWGFTYKANIVWHKVRKDGGSDGRGVGFYFRNVTELILFGVRGKNARTLAPGRRQVNLLATRKREHSRKPDEQYQLIEACSPAPYLELFARGTRKGWTTWGNEADDGYRPTWKTYAHHSAAARMIAAE
;
A
#
# COMPACT_ATOMS: atom_id res chain seq x y z
N MET A 1 15.10 -1.03 -6.29
CA MET A 1 14.76 -0.47 -7.61
C MET A 1 15.94 -0.58 -8.58
N LYS A 2 17.10 0.01 -8.27
CA LYS A 2 18.26 0.01 -9.17
C LYS A 2 18.67 -1.38 -9.66
N ALA A 3 18.72 -2.37 -8.77
CA ALA A 3 19.05 -3.76 -9.13
C ALA A 3 18.10 -4.40 -10.17
N TRP A 4 16.86 -3.89 -10.27
CA TRP A 4 15.87 -4.32 -11.26
C TRP A 4 15.79 -3.40 -12.48
N GLY A 5 16.75 -2.49 -12.63
CA GLY A 5 16.83 -1.55 -13.74
C GLY A 5 15.84 -0.38 -13.68
N PHE A 6 15.22 -0.12 -12.52
CA PHE A 6 14.34 1.02 -12.36
C PHE A 6 15.10 2.25 -11.82
N THR A 7 14.82 3.39 -12.41
CA THR A 7 15.25 4.69 -11.92
C THR A 7 14.14 5.30 -11.07
N TYR A 8 14.44 5.63 -9.82
CA TYR A 8 13.53 6.36 -8.95
C TYR A 8 13.13 7.71 -9.55
N LYS A 9 11.86 8.06 -9.49
CA LYS A 9 11.33 9.32 -10.00
C LYS A 9 10.55 10.12 -8.98
N ALA A 10 9.73 9.45 -8.19
CA ALA A 10 8.85 10.11 -7.24
C ALA A 10 8.44 9.14 -6.12
N ASN A 11 7.74 9.65 -5.12
CA ASN A 11 7.07 8.82 -4.14
C ASN A 11 5.62 9.28 -3.94
N ILE A 12 4.82 8.38 -3.42
CA ILE A 12 3.49 8.65 -2.89
C ILE A 12 3.53 8.32 -1.41
N VAL A 13 2.99 9.19 -0.58
CA VAL A 13 2.84 8.93 0.85
C VAL A 13 1.51 8.21 1.06
N TRP A 14 1.57 6.98 1.56
CA TRP A 14 0.39 6.30 2.05
C TRP A 14 0.14 6.71 3.50
N HIS A 15 -0.89 7.53 3.72
CA HIS A 15 -1.35 7.93 5.04
C HIS A 15 -2.41 6.94 5.54
N LYS A 16 -2.12 6.30 6.67
CA LYS A 16 -3.02 5.35 7.32
C LYS A 16 -4.01 6.09 8.20
N VAL A 17 -5.27 6.04 7.84
CA VAL A 17 -6.34 6.75 8.56
C VAL A 17 -7.30 5.80 9.25
N ARG A 18 -7.98 6.31 10.27
CA ARG A 18 -9.10 5.65 10.94
C ARG A 18 -10.40 5.84 10.17
N LYS A 19 -11.49 5.24 10.67
CA LYS A 19 -12.83 5.38 10.08
C LYS A 19 -13.31 6.84 10.07
N ASP A 20 -12.90 7.63 11.05
CA ASP A 20 -13.22 9.06 11.17
C ASP A 20 -12.31 9.98 10.32
N GLY A 21 -11.39 9.42 9.54
CA GLY A 21 -10.43 10.17 8.73
C GLY A 21 -9.19 10.66 9.48
N GLY A 22 -9.15 10.56 10.78
CA GLY A 22 -7.97 10.92 11.56
C GLY A 22 -6.82 9.92 11.37
N SER A 23 -5.59 10.32 11.70
CA SER A 23 -4.41 9.47 11.60
C SER A 23 -4.54 8.20 12.46
N ASP A 24 -4.17 7.04 11.91
CA ASP A 24 -4.18 5.77 12.64
C ASP A 24 -2.92 5.60 13.49
N GLY A 25 -2.94 6.14 14.70
CA GLY A 25 -1.84 6.06 15.66
C GLY A 25 -1.65 4.72 16.36
N ARG A 26 -2.32 3.64 15.92
CA ARG A 26 -2.22 2.29 16.53
C ARG A 26 -0.95 1.53 16.13
N GLY A 27 -0.17 2.05 15.20
CA GLY A 27 1.12 1.49 14.85
C GLY A 27 2.14 1.65 15.99
N VAL A 28 3.15 0.78 15.99
CA VAL A 28 4.30 0.89 16.89
C VAL A 28 5.43 1.65 16.21
N GLY A 29 6.23 2.34 17.00
CA GLY A 29 7.45 3.01 16.56
C GLY A 29 8.32 3.29 17.76
N PHE A 30 9.63 3.27 17.57
CA PHE A 30 10.57 3.45 18.69
C PHE A 30 10.52 4.87 19.24
N TYR A 31 10.49 5.87 18.36
CA TYR A 31 10.40 7.30 18.75
C TYR A 31 9.03 7.89 18.43
N PHE A 32 8.51 7.60 17.24
CA PHE A 32 7.20 8.09 16.78
C PHE A 32 6.36 6.94 16.24
N ARG A 33 5.04 7.03 16.41
CA ARG A 33 4.10 6.08 15.81
C ARG A 33 3.95 6.36 14.33
N ASN A 34 4.34 5.39 13.50
CA ASN A 34 4.28 5.54 12.06
C ASN A 34 2.84 5.43 11.56
N VAL A 35 2.35 6.52 11.02
CA VAL A 35 1.04 6.59 10.36
C VAL A 35 1.14 6.67 8.84
N THR A 36 2.37 6.67 8.31
CA THR A 36 2.64 6.76 6.88
C THR A 36 3.58 5.65 6.41
N GLU A 37 3.46 5.30 5.13
CA GLU A 37 4.46 4.53 4.39
C GLU A 37 4.74 5.20 3.05
N LEU A 38 5.95 5.01 2.52
CA LEU A 38 6.32 5.53 1.21
C LEU A 38 6.10 4.45 0.14
N ILE A 39 5.38 4.81 -0.91
CA ILE A 39 5.29 4.04 -2.15
C ILE A 39 6.28 4.68 -3.13
N LEU A 40 7.36 3.97 -3.43
CA LEU A 40 8.39 4.48 -4.33
C LEU A 40 7.99 4.21 -5.78
N PHE A 41 7.94 5.27 -6.58
CA PHE A 41 7.67 5.18 -8.00
C PHE A 41 8.98 5.25 -8.79
N GLY A 42 9.19 4.27 -9.66
CA GLY A 42 10.34 4.22 -10.55
C GLY A 42 9.93 3.84 -11.95
N VAL A 43 10.72 4.24 -12.92
CA VAL A 43 10.54 3.90 -14.34
C VAL A 43 11.74 3.16 -14.88
N ARG A 44 11.51 2.30 -15.88
CA ARG A 44 12.53 1.63 -16.65
C ARG A 44 12.37 2.01 -18.12
N GLY A 45 13.50 2.26 -18.78
CA GLY A 45 13.53 2.73 -20.16
C GLY A 45 13.64 4.24 -20.30
N LYS A 46 13.71 4.70 -21.56
CA LYS A 46 13.80 6.12 -21.92
C LYS A 46 12.40 6.70 -22.12
N ASN A 47 12.22 7.96 -21.72
CA ASN A 47 10.99 8.73 -21.95
C ASN A 47 9.70 8.10 -21.36
N ALA A 48 9.83 7.18 -20.41
CA ALA A 48 8.68 6.60 -19.73
C ALA A 48 7.95 7.68 -18.91
N ARG A 49 6.67 7.86 -19.16
CA ARG A 49 5.77 8.78 -18.45
C ARG A 49 4.55 8.03 -17.96
N THR A 50 3.95 8.51 -16.88
CA THR A 50 2.63 8.01 -16.47
C THR A 50 1.60 8.32 -17.55
N LEU A 51 0.59 7.45 -17.67
CA LEU A 51 -0.58 7.69 -18.51
C LEU A 51 -1.30 8.98 -18.07
N ALA A 52 -2.07 9.56 -18.98
CA ALA A 52 -2.75 10.83 -18.74
C ALA A 52 -3.61 10.86 -17.46
N PRO A 53 -4.39 9.83 -17.11
CA PRO A 53 -5.15 9.80 -15.85
C PRO A 53 -4.25 9.88 -14.61
N GLY A 54 -3.12 9.18 -14.61
CA GLY A 54 -2.16 9.17 -13.49
C GLY A 54 -1.45 10.51 -13.27
N ARG A 55 -1.38 11.38 -14.28
CA ARG A 55 -0.75 12.70 -14.16
C ARG A 55 -1.52 13.67 -13.27
N ARG A 56 -2.78 13.40 -12.99
CA ARG A 56 -3.62 14.20 -12.08
C ARG A 56 -3.56 13.69 -10.64
N GLN A 57 -2.92 12.54 -10.43
CA GLN A 57 -2.80 11.94 -9.11
C GLN A 57 -1.86 12.77 -8.24
N VAL A 58 -2.37 13.19 -7.09
CA VAL A 58 -1.52 13.77 -6.05
C VAL A 58 -0.70 12.69 -5.37
N ASN A 59 0.43 13.03 -4.80
CA ASN A 59 1.33 12.09 -4.15
C ASN A 59 0.93 11.73 -2.70
N LEU A 60 -0.35 11.71 -2.43
CA LEU A 60 -0.93 11.31 -1.16
C LEU A 60 -2.04 10.28 -1.40
N LEU A 61 -1.98 9.16 -0.68
CA LEU A 61 -3.00 8.13 -0.66
C LEU A 61 -3.45 7.93 0.79
N ALA A 62 -4.62 8.43 1.15
CA ALA A 62 -5.18 8.28 2.49
C ALA A 62 -6.17 7.11 2.50
N THR A 63 -5.85 6.02 3.18
CA THR A 63 -6.71 4.85 3.26
C THR A 63 -6.73 4.24 4.65
N ARG A 64 -7.80 3.52 4.96
CA ARG A 64 -7.87 2.72 6.18
C ARG A 64 -6.90 1.55 6.10
N LYS A 65 -6.19 1.34 7.19
CA LYS A 65 -5.36 0.16 7.38
C LYS A 65 -6.23 -1.10 7.52
N ARG A 66 -5.79 -2.17 6.90
CA ARG A 66 -6.38 -3.51 6.97
C ARG A 66 -5.52 -4.43 7.83
N GLU A 67 -5.52 -5.72 7.60
CA GLU A 67 -4.68 -6.66 8.32
C GLU A 67 -3.19 -6.32 8.20
N HIS A 68 -2.40 -6.93 9.06
CA HIS A 68 -0.95 -6.69 9.14
C HIS A 68 -0.28 -6.85 7.77
N SER A 69 0.58 -5.91 7.42
CA SER A 69 1.37 -5.88 6.17
C SER A 69 0.57 -5.88 4.87
N ARG A 70 -0.75 -5.79 4.91
CA ARG A 70 -1.54 -5.66 3.70
C ARG A 70 -1.37 -4.28 3.08
N LYS A 71 -1.10 -4.24 1.80
CA LYS A 71 -1.07 -3.02 0.99
C LYS A 71 -2.50 -2.50 0.77
N PRO A 72 -2.69 -1.19 0.56
CA PRO A 72 -4.02 -0.64 0.29
C PRO A 72 -4.53 -1.09 -1.08
N ASP A 73 -5.78 -1.52 -1.17
CA ASP A 73 -6.35 -1.96 -2.45
C ASP A 73 -6.45 -0.81 -3.46
N GLU A 74 -6.55 0.40 -2.99
CA GLU A 74 -6.60 1.62 -3.79
C GLU A 74 -5.35 1.82 -4.64
N GLN A 75 -4.22 1.21 -4.26
CA GLN A 75 -2.98 1.26 -5.05
C GLN A 75 -3.14 0.61 -6.43
N TYR A 76 -4.00 -0.40 -6.58
CA TYR A 76 -4.19 -1.07 -7.87
C TYR A 76 -4.79 -0.11 -8.89
N GLN A 77 -5.83 0.61 -8.50
CA GLN A 77 -6.46 1.64 -9.36
C GLN A 77 -5.45 2.74 -9.73
N LEU A 78 -4.64 3.14 -8.76
CA LEU A 78 -3.57 4.11 -8.98
C LEU A 78 -2.55 3.61 -10.02
N ILE A 79 -2.09 2.36 -9.89
CA ILE A 79 -1.13 1.76 -10.82
C ILE A 79 -1.76 1.64 -12.22
N GLU A 80 -2.98 1.15 -12.30
CA GLU A 80 -3.72 1.00 -13.56
C GLU A 80 -3.95 2.35 -14.26
N ALA A 81 -4.16 3.42 -13.50
CA ALA A 81 -4.26 4.78 -14.04
C ALA A 81 -2.91 5.35 -14.53
N CYS A 82 -1.80 4.88 -13.96
CA CYS A 82 -0.46 5.39 -14.27
C CYS A 82 0.27 4.60 -15.35
N SER A 83 -0.04 3.32 -15.52
CA SER A 83 0.75 2.39 -16.32
C SER A 83 -0.13 1.49 -17.17
N PRO A 84 0.29 1.15 -18.41
CA PRO A 84 -0.42 0.13 -19.19
C PRO A 84 -0.17 -1.27 -18.63
N ALA A 85 -1.08 -2.20 -18.93
CA ALA A 85 -0.85 -3.64 -18.70
C ALA A 85 0.34 -4.14 -19.55
N PRO A 86 0.93 -5.31 -19.24
CA PRO A 86 0.52 -6.24 -18.17
C PRO A 86 0.97 -5.80 -16.77
N TYR A 87 0.25 -6.26 -15.74
CA TYR A 87 0.56 -5.97 -14.34
C TYR A 87 1.11 -7.19 -13.62
N LEU A 88 2.08 -6.96 -12.75
CA LEU A 88 2.70 -7.97 -11.89
C LEU A 88 2.74 -7.47 -10.45
N GLU A 89 2.28 -8.27 -9.51
CA GLU A 89 2.47 -8.06 -8.08
C GLU A 89 3.32 -9.16 -7.49
N LEU A 90 4.44 -8.79 -6.87
CA LEU A 90 5.26 -9.68 -6.07
C LEU A 90 4.87 -9.56 -4.60
N PHE A 91 4.92 -10.70 -3.88
CA PHE A 91 4.49 -10.81 -2.48
C PHE A 91 3.01 -10.43 -2.32
N ALA A 92 2.21 -10.88 -3.29
CA ALA A 92 0.78 -10.63 -3.32
C ALA A 92 0.04 -11.41 -2.24
N ARG A 93 -1.10 -10.88 -1.84
CA ARG A 93 -2.13 -11.57 -1.05
C ARG A 93 -3.38 -11.70 -1.90
N GLY A 94 -3.75 -12.95 -2.18
CA GLY A 94 -4.84 -13.26 -3.09
C GLY A 94 -4.48 -13.04 -4.56
N THR A 95 -5.47 -13.26 -5.39
CA THR A 95 -5.39 -13.04 -6.84
C THR A 95 -6.20 -11.83 -7.26
N ARG A 96 -5.91 -11.29 -8.43
CA ARG A 96 -6.64 -10.16 -9.00
C ARG A 96 -6.75 -10.30 -10.51
N LYS A 97 -7.97 -10.13 -11.04
CA LYS A 97 -8.21 -10.18 -12.48
C LYS A 97 -7.35 -9.14 -13.21
N GLY A 98 -6.66 -9.57 -14.27
CA GLY A 98 -5.78 -8.71 -15.06
C GLY A 98 -4.37 -8.52 -14.48
N TRP A 99 -4.06 -9.17 -13.35
CA TRP A 99 -2.77 -9.14 -12.70
C TRP A 99 -2.14 -10.52 -12.63
N THR A 100 -0.85 -10.60 -12.87
CA THR A 100 -0.05 -11.75 -12.47
C THR A 100 0.37 -11.55 -11.03
N THR A 101 0.03 -12.49 -10.15
CA THR A 101 0.32 -12.40 -8.73
C THR A 101 1.25 -13.52 -8.30
N TRP A 102 2.22 -13.19 -7.46
CA TRP A 102 3.17 -14.13 -6.88
C TRP A 102 3.40 -13.83 -5.41
N GLY A 103 3.36 -14.86 -4.57
CA GLY A 103 3.57 -14.77 -3.13
C GLY A 103 3.00 -15.98 -2.41
N ASN A 104 3.36 -16.16 -1.15
CA ASN A 104 2.90 -17.31 -0.32
C ASN A 104 1.39 -17.30 -0.07
N GLU A 105 0.76 -16.13 -0.15
CA GLU A 105 -0.67 -15.91 0.05
C GLU A 105 -1.39 -15.53 -1.25
N ALA A 106 -0.73 -15.70 -2.41
CA ALA A 106 -1.28 -15.38 -3.73
C ALA A 106 -2.16 -16.53 -4.23
N ASP A 107 -3.28 -16.76 -3.57
CA ASP A 107 -4.25 -17.80 -3.90
C ASP A 107 -5.69 -17.25 -3.93
N ASP A 108 -6.59 -17.99 -4.60
CA ASP A 108 -7.99 -17.62 -4.74
C ASP A 108 -8.79 -17.75 -3.43
N GLY A 109 -8.25 -18.45 -2.46
CA GLY A 109 -8.87 -18.64 -1.14
C GLY A 109 -8.68 -17.47 -0.21
N TYR A 110 -7.74 -16.57 -0.51
CA TYR A 110 -7.48 -15.41 0.33
C TYR A 110 -8.72 -14.53 0.49
N ARG A 111 -9.06 -14.18 1.72
CA ARG A 111 -10.18 -13.28 2.05
C ARG A 111 -9.67 -12.08 2.84
N PRO A 112 -9.79 -10.86 2.30
CA PRO A 112 -9.38 -9.66 3.01
C PRO A 112 -10.21 -9.43 4.28
N THR A 113 -9.56 -8.89 5.29
CA THR A 113 -10.18 -8.55 6.57
C THR A 113 -9.84 -7.12 6.98
N TRP A 114 -10.66 -6.52 7.84
CA TRP A 114 -10.39 -5.25 8.50
C TRP A 114 -9.70 -5.40 9.86
N LYS A 115 -9.43 -6.61 10.30
CA LYS A 115 -8.71 -6.86 11.56
C LYS A 115 -7.28 -6.35 11.43
N THR A 116 -6.92 -5.39 12.26
CA THR A 116 -5.57 -4.82 12.31
C THR A 116 -5.08 -4.81 13.74
N TYR A 117 -3.89 -5.31 14.00
CA TYR A 117 -3.12 -5.15 15.24
C TYR A 117 -3.86 -5.34 16.57
N ALA A 118 -5.01 -6.00 16.60
CA ALA A 118 -5.77 -6.22 17.84
C ALA A 118 -4.93 -6.90 18.95
N HIS A 119 -3.85 -7.57 18.56
CA HIS A 119 -3.02 -8.35 19.47
C HIS A 119 -1.57 -7.89 19.59
N HIS A 120 -1.15 -6.85 18.85
CA HIS A 120 0.28 -6.53 18.70
C HIS A 120 0.73 -5.21 19.31
N SER A 121 -0.14 -4.36 19.81
CA SER A 121 0.30 -3.11 20.42
C SER A 121 -0.09 -3.03 21.90
N ALA A 122 0.87 -2.70 22.74
CA ALA A 122 0.63 -2.31 24.12
C ALA A 122 -0.38 -1.14 24.21
N ALA A 123 -0.43 -0.28 23.20
CA ALA A 123 -1.41 0.80 23.09
C ALA A 123 -2.86 0.33 22.94
N ALA A 124 -3.11 -0.81 22.27
CA ALA A 124 -4.45 -1.38 22.21
C ALA A 124 -4.93 -1.88 23.58
N ARG A 125 -4.00 -2.28 24.45
CA ARG A 125 -4.31 -2.69 25.83
C ARG A 125 -4.63 -1.49 26.74
N MET A 126 -3.99 -0.34 26.50
CA MET A 126 -4.26 0.88 27.26
C MET A 126 -5.62 1.50 26.92
N ILE A 127 -6.04 1.44 25.67
CA ILE A 127 -7.36 1.97 25.25
C ILE A 127 -8.51 1.05 25.70
N ALA A 128 -8.25 -0.23 25.88
CA ALA A 128 -9.26 -1.18 26.37
C ALA A 128 -9.37 -1.21 27.90
N ALA A 129 -8.51 -0.49 28.61
CA ALA A 129 -8.47 -0.39 30.09
C ALA A 129 -9.03 0.94 30.61
N GLU A 130 -9.43 1.86 29.74
CA GLU A 130 -10.21 3.07 30.04
C GLU A 130 -11.67 2.89 29.62
#